data_539621219707f28784d489f4585274ab
#
_entry.id   539621219707f28784d489f4585274ab
#
_cell.length_a   1.000
_cell.length_b   1.000
_cell.length_c   1.000
_cell.angle_alpha   90.00
_cell.angle_beta   90.00
_cell.angle_gamma   90.00
#
_symmetry.space_group_name_H-M   'P 1'
#
loop_
_entity.id
_entity.type
_entity.pdbx_description
1 polymer ?
#
loop_
_entity_poly.entity_id
_entity_poly.type
_entity_poly.pdbx_seq_one_letter_code
_entity_poly.pdbx_strand_id
1 'polypeptide(L)'
;MLTNVDATATVGVRDIAAAKEFYENVLGLSPVDIGEDMPEVLIYRSGNTRVMVYRSDYAGTSRATAITWDVGDQFGEIVAALQSRGARFEHVDMDGMRREGDIHIADKMKIVWVKDPDGNILNINGT
;
A
#
# COMPACT_ATOMS: atom_id res chain seq x y z
N MET A 1 -5.59 -2.10 26.40
CA MET A 1 -5.92 -0.68 26.21
C MET A 1 -6.30 -0.36 24.78
N LEU A 2 -5.55 -0.84 23.80
CA LEU A 2 -5.75 -0.44 22.39
C LEU A 2 -6.54 -1.44 21.54
N THR A 3 -6.96 -2.55 22.10
CA THR A 3 -7.61 -3.65 21.35
C THR A 3 -8.86 -3.19 20.57
N ASN A 4 -9.62 -2.24 21.13
CA ASN A 4 -10.87 -1.78 20.52
C ASN A 4 -10.74 -0.42 19.84
N VAL A 5 -9.52 0.02 19.58
CA VAL A 5 -9.23 1.30 18.91
C VAL A 5 -8.65 0.99 17.53
N ASP A 6 -9.24 1.56 16.49
CA ASP A 6 -8.75 1.39 15.12
C ASP A 6 -7.36 2.00 14.97
N ALA A 7 -6.43 1.23 14.45
CA ALA A 7 -5.10 1.73 14.15
C ALA A 7 -5.12 2.43 12.78
N THR A 8 -4.32 3.49 12.66
CA THR A 8 -4.09 4.17 11.40
C THR A 8 -2.70 3.79 10.89
N ALA A 9 -2.65 3.15 9.73
CA ALA A 9 -1.37 2.89 9.06
C ALA A 9 -0.76 4.23 8.66
N THR A 10 0.52 4.43 8.94
CA THR A 10 1.17 5.73 8.76
C THR A 10 2.45 5.56 7.96
N VAL A 11 2.57 6.29 6.85
CA VAL A 11 3.65 6.15 5.88
C VAL A 11 4.31 7.50 5.63
N GLY A 12 5.62 7.53 5.68
CA GLY A 12 6.40 8.72 5.34
C GLY A 12 6.70 8.81 3.85
N VAL A 13 6.54 9.99 3.27
CA VAL A 13 6.87 10.27 1.87
C VAL A 13 7.69 11.56 1.77
N ARG A 14 8.46 11.73 0.70
CA ARG A 14 9.23 12.95 0.49
C ARG A 14 8.47 13.98 -0.34
N ASP A 15 7.65 13.52 -1.29
CA ASP A 15 6.92 14.36 -2.22
C ASP A 15 5.42 14.08 -2.06
N ILE A 16 4.72 15.03 -1.46
CA ILE A 16 3.27 14.92 -1.22
C ILE A 16 2.48 14.84 -2.54
N ALA A 17 2.89 15.59 -3.57
CA ALA A 17 2.18 15.56 -4.85
C ALA A 17 2.31 14.19 -5.53
N ALA A 18 3.49 13.59 -5.54
CA ALA A 18 3.71 12.26 -6.09
C ALA A 18 2.97 11.20 -5.28
N ALA A 19 2.96 11.32 -3.95
CA ALA A 19 2.23 10.42 -3.07
C ALA A 19 0.72 10.49 -3.32
N LYS A 20 0.18 11.70 -3.46
CA LYS A 20 -1.24 11.90 -3.77
C LYS A 20 -1.63 11.19 -5.05
N GLU A 21 -0.86 11.35 -6.12
CA GLU A 21 -1.11 10.66 -7.38
C GLU A 21 -1.10 9.13 -7.21
N PHE A 22 -0.15 8.61 -6.47
CA PHE A 22 -0.04 7.16 -6.26
C PHE A 22 -1.18 6.62 -5.39
N TYR A 23 -1.39 7.19 -4.20
CA TYR A 23 -2.38 6.64 -3.26
C TYR A 23 -3.81 6.82 -3.76
N GLU A 24 -4.11 7.88 -4.48
CA GLU A 24 -5.45 8.11 -5.03
C GLU A 24 -5.68 7.42 -6.37
N ASN A 25 -4.77 7.54 -7.34
CA ASN A 25 -5.01 7.08 -8.70
C ASN A 25 -4.46 5.68 -8.99
N VAL A 26 -3.38 5.25 -8.33
CA VAL A 26 -2.86 3.89 -8.50
C VAL A 26 -3.53 2.93 -7.52
N LEU A 27 -3.53 3.25 -6.21
CA LEU A 27 -4.16 2.41 -5.20
C LEU A 27 -5.66 2.60 -5.09
N GLY A 28 -6.20 3.71 -5.55
CA GLY A 28 -7.64 3.95 -5.53
C GLY A 28 -8.21 4.24 -4.14
N LEU A 29 -7.40 4.75 -3.20
CA LEU A 29 -7.88 5.14 -1.88
C LEU A 29 -8.66 6.46 -1.96
N SER A 30 -9.70 6.58 -1.14
CA SER A 30 -10.54 7.78 -1.09
C SER A 30 -10.00 8.77 -0.08
N PRO A 31 -9.72 10.02 -0.51
CA PRO A 31 -9.21 11.02 0.41
C PRO A 31 -10.26 11.44 1.45
N VAL A 32 -9.79 11.73 2.66
CA VAL A 32 -10.58 12.31 3.74
C VAL A 32 -10.20 13.78 3.84
N ASP A 33 -11.20 14.66 3.82
CA ASP A 33 -10.97 16.10 3.95
C ASP A 33 -10.55 16.42 5.39
N ILE A 34 -9.35 16.94 5.56
CA ILE A 34 -8.80 17.35 6.85
C ILE A 34 -8.58 18.86 6.94
N GLY A 35 -9.10 19.61 5.95
CA GLY A 35 -8.90 21.07 5.87
C GLY A 35 -7.54 21.41 5.27
N GLU A 36 -7.19 22.69 5.30
CA GLU A 36 -5.98 23.22 4.67
C GLU A 36 -4.84 23.47 5.67
N ASP A 37 -5.07 23.18 6.96
CA ASP A 37 -4.11 23.53 8.03
C ASP A 37 -2.90 22.58 8.08
N MET A 38 -2.97 21.44 7.40
CA MET A 38 -1.90 20.44 7.38
C MET A 38 -1.53 20.07 5.94
N PRO A 39 -0.81 20.94 5.21
CA PRO A 39 -0.53 20.71 3.79
C PRO A 39 0.42 19.54 3.53
N GLU A 40 1.15 19.07 4.53
CA GLU A 40 2.10 17.96 4.42
C GLU A 40 1.53 16.63 4.90
N VAL A 41 0.20 16.55 5.06
CA VAL A 41 -0.48 15.34 5.52
C VAL A 41 -1.64 15.01 4.60
N LEU A 42 -1.74 13.73 4.22
CA LEU A 42 -2.86 13.18 3.47
C LEU A 42 -3.50 12.08 4.32
N ILE A 43 -4.81 12.06 4.38
CA ILE A 43 -5.55 11.00 5.07
C ILE A 43 -6.46 10.31 4.06
N TYR A 44 -6.43 8.98 4.06
CA TYR A 44 -7.25 8.17 3.17
C TYR A 44 -8.11 7.19 3.96
N ARG A 45 -9.27 6.91 3.42
CA ARG A 45 -10.13 5.84 3.94
C ARG A 45 -9.67 4.50 3.36
N SER A 46 -9.56 3.48 4.21
CA SER A 46 -9.29 2.10 3.82
C SER A 46 -10.19 1.19 4.66
N GLY A 47 -11.29 0.70 4.06
CA GLY A 47 -12.31 -0.02 4.79
C GLY A 47 -12.87 0.83 5.93
N ASN A 48 -12.81 0.33 7.15
CA ASN A 48 -13.23 1.06 8.37
C ASN A 48 -12.06 1.74 9.06
N THR A 49 -10.88 1.73 8.47
CA THR A 49 -9.68 2.34 9.02
C THR A 49 -9.19 3.46 8.10
N ARG A 50 -8.05 4.02 8.43
CA ARG A 50 -7.44 5.10 7.66
C ARG A 50 -5.97 4.81 7.39
N VAL A 51 -5.48 5.43 6.34
CA VAL A 51 -4.05 5.49 6.02
C VAL A 51 -3.64 6.95 6.07
N MET A 52 -2.63 7.26 6.87
CA MET A 52 -2.02 8.59 6.90
C MET A 52 -0.73 8.58 6.11
N VAL A 53 -0.59 9.53 5.22
CA VAL A 53 0.64 9.76 4.44
C VAL A 53 1.14 11.15 4.80
N TYR A 54 2.39 11.25 5.23
CA TYR A 54 2.93 12.53 5.68
C TYR A 54 4.36 12.74 5.16
N ARG A 55 4.75 14.00 5.06
CA ARG A 55 6.09 14.37 4.62
C ARG A 55 7.13 14.00 5.69
N SER A 56 8.14 13.22 5.31
CA SER A 56 9.23 12.80 6.21
C SER A 56 10.54 12.66 5.46
N ASP A 57 11.63 13.14 6.08
CA ASP A 57 12.97 12.93 5.56
C ASP A 57 13.45 11.49 5.66
N TYR A 58 12.75 10.65 6.43
CA TYR A 58 13.07 9.23 6.60
C TYR A 58 12.29 8.32 5.64
N ALA A 59 11.56 8.90 4.68
CA ALA A 59 10.76 8.14 3.73
C ALA A 59 11.60 7.13 2.95
N GLY A 60 11.05 5.93 2.75
CA GLY A 60 11.67 4.90 1.91
C GLY A 60 12.94 4.28 2.45
N THR A 61 13.29 4.52 3.70
CA THR A 61 14.51 3.96 4.30
C THR A 61 14.33 2.54 4.82
N SER A 62 13.09 2.09 5.06
CA SER A 62 12.80 0.74 5.51
C SER A 62 12.61 -0.20 4.32
N ARG A 63 13.13 -1.42 4.43
CA ARG A 63 12.89 -2.50 3.47
C ARG A 63 11.78 -3.45 3.93
N ALA A 64 11.18 -3.18 5.09
CA ALA A 64 10.07 -3.96 5.59
C ALA A 64 8.76 -3.47 5.00
N THR A 65 7.78 -4.37 4.96
CA THR A 65 6.41 -4.03 4.55
C THR A 65 5.81 -3.01 5.51
N ALA A 66 5.26 -1.93 4.96
CA ALA A 66 4.66 -0.86 5.74
C ALA A 66 3.16 -1.08 5.98
N ILE A 67 2.44 -1.58 4.97
CA ILE A 67 0.99 -1.80 5.03
C ILE A 67 0.67 -3.13 4.36
N THR A 68 -0.29 -3.84 4.91
CA THR A 68 -0.81 -5.08 4.31
C THR A 68 -2.32 -4.99 4.16
N TRP A 69 -2.81 -5.35 2.97
CA TRP A 69 -4.23 -5.53 2.70
C TRP A 69 -4.48 -6.99 2.35
N ASP A 70 -5.40 -7.64 3.08
CA ASP A 70 -5.94 -8.93 2.70
C ASP A 70 -7.25 -8.67 1.95
N VAL A 71 -7.22 -8.96 0.64
CA VAL A 71 -8.34 -8.64 -0.24
C VAL A 71 -9.16 -9.87 -0.63
N GLY A 72 -8.81 -11.03 -0.10
CA GLY A 72 -9.55 -12.27 -0.33
C GLY A 72 -9.66 -12.60 -1.82
N ASP A 73 -10.85 -12.90 -2.28
CA ASP A 73 -11.13 -13.32 -3.67
C ASP A 73 -11.09 -12.14 -4.68
N GLN A 74 -10.93 -10.91 -4.22
CA GLN A 74 -10.77 -9.76 -5.10
C GLN A 74 -9.32 -9.58 -5.60
N PHE A 75 -8.41 -10.45 -5.19
CA PHE A 75 -6.99 -10.34 -5.50
C PHE A 75 -6.71 -10.18 -6.99
N GLY A 76 -7.28 -11.03 -7.83
CA GLY A 76 -7.02 -10.99 -9.27
C GLY A 76 -7.43 -9.68 -9.92
N GLU A 77 -8.60 -9.15 -9.56
CA GLU A 77 -9.10 -7.87 -10.08
C GLU A 77 -8.21 -6.70 -9.64
N ILE A 78 -7.80 -6.71 -8.38
CA ILE A 78 -6.97 -5.64 -7.82
C ILE A 78 -5.59 -5.64 -8.46
N VAL A 79 -4.96 -6.80 -8.61
CA VAL A 79 -3.64 -6.89 -9.24
C VAL A 79 -3.71 -6.44 -10.71
N ALA A 80 -4.74 -6.86 -11.45
CA ALA A 80 -4.93 -6.42 -12.83
C ALA A 80 -5.07 -4.90 -12.92
N ALA A 81 -5.83 -4.29 -12.00
CA ALA A 81 -5.98 -2.83 -11.95
C ALA A 81 -4.65 -2.14 -11.66
N LEU A 82 -3.89 -2.65 -10.69
CA LEU A 82 -2.57 -2.10 -10.35
C LEU A 82 -1.61 -2.18 -11.53
N GLN A 83 -1.58 -3.30 -12.24
CA GLN A 83 -0.74 -3.47 -13.42
C GLN A 83 -1.13 -2.47 -14.52
N SER A 84 -2.43 -2.29 -14.77
CA SER A 84 -2.90 -1.35 -15.79
C SER A 84 -2.60 0.11 -15.44
N ARG A 85 -2.46 0.42 -14.15
CA ARG A 85 -2.16 1.77 -13.67
C ARG A 85 -0.66 2.02 -13.48
N GLY A 86 0.18 1.07 -13.87
CA GLY A 86 1.62 1.24 -13.85
C GLY A 86 2.28 1.08 -12.49
N ALA A 87 1.66 0.37 -11.55
CA ALA A 87 2.27 0.09 -10.27
C ALA A 87 3.62 -0.62 -10.43
N ARG A 88 4.57 -0.31 -9.56
CA ARG A 88 5.87 -0.97 -9.52
C ARG A 88 5.81 -2.15 -8.56
N PHE A 89 6.07 -3.35 -9.07
CA PHE A 89 6.03 -4.58 -8.29
C PHE A 89 7.43 -4.99 -7.84
N GLU A 90 7.53 -5.47 -6.61
CA GLU A 90 8.74 -6.04 -6.04
C GLU A 90 8.68 -7.56 -6.16
N HIS A 91 9.79 -8.19 -6.52
CA HIS A 91 9.90 -9.65 -6.55
C HIS A 91 10.74 -10.12 -5.38
N VAL A 92 10.21 -11.08 -4.62
CA VAL A 92 10.84 -11.61 -3.41
C VAL A 92 11.03 -13.11 -3.59
N ASP A 93 12.25 -13.58 -3.39
CA ASP A 93 12.56 -15.02 -3.40
C ASP A 93 12.54 -15.54 -1.97
N MET A 94 11.60 -16.44 -1.68
CA MET A 94 11.47 -17.07 -0.36
C MET A 94 11.19 -18.55 -0.54
N ASP A 95 11.72 -19.35 0.38
CA ASP A 95 11.45 -20.80 0.40
C ASP A 95 9.95 -21.05 0.56
N GLY A 96 9.42 -22.00 -0.21
CA GLY A 96 8.00 -22.34 -0.17
C GLY A 96 7.11 -21.43 -1.01
N MET A 97 7.69 -20.46 -1.71
CA MET A 97 6.96 -19.61 -2.65
C MET A 97 7.47 -19.80 -4.08
N ARG A 98 6.55 -19.85 -5.03
CA ARG A 98 6.87 -19.71 -6.44
C ARG A 98 6.30 -18.39 -6.97
N ARG A 99 6.70 -17.98 -8.13
CA ARG A 99 6.25 -16.72 -8.72
C ARG A 99 5.76 -16.94 -10.15
N GLU A 100 4.63 -16.35 -10.46
CA GLU A 100 4.09 -16.27 -11.82
C GLU A 100 3.92 -14.78 -12.17
N GLY A 101 4.83 -14.25 -13.00
CA GLY A 101 4.88 -12.82 -13.26
C GLY A 101 5.17 -12.06 -11.97
N ASP A 102 4.31 -11.14 -11.58
CA ASP A 102 4.43 -10.36 -10.35
C ASP A 102 3.83 -11.06 -9.14
N ILE A 103 3.09 -12.14 -9.35
CA ILE A 103 2.33 -12.81 -8.29
C ILE A 103 3.18 -13.91 -7.65
N HIS A 104 3.34 -13.81 -6.34
CA HIS A 104 3.98 -14.83 -5.52
C HIS A 104 2.89 -15.78 -5.02
N ILE A 105 3.17 -17.09 -5.05
CA ILE A 105 2.21 -18.10 -4.68
C ILE A 105 2.81 -18.98 -3.58
N ALA A 106 2.14 -19.00 -2.43
CA ALA A 106 2.50 -19.83 -1.28
C ALA A 106 1.26 -20.67 -0.93
N ASP A 107 1.25 -21.94 -1.34
CA ASP A 107 0.11 -22.84 -1.20
C ASP A 107 -1.13 -22.24 -1.89
N LYS A 108 -2.15 -21.84 -1.12
CA LYS A 108 -3.38 -21.23 -1.67
C LYS A 108 -3.36 -19.71 -1.64
N MET A 109 -2.34 -19.11 -1.01
CA MET A 109 -2.24 -17.67 -0.86
C MET A 109 -1.46 -17.05 -2.01
N LYS A 110 -1.98 -15.95 -2.54
CA LYS A 110 -1.34 -15.16 -3.57
C LYS A 110 -0.93 -13.82 -2.99
N ILE A 111 0.25 -13.35 -3.35
CA ILE A 111 0.84 -12.14 -2.75
C ILE A 111 1.50 -11.31 -3.83
N VAL A 112 1.27 -10.00 -3.78
CA VAL A 112 2.09 -9.02 -4.50
C VAL A 112 2.64 -7.99 -3.52
N TRP A 113 3.83 -7.49 -3.81
CA TRP A 113 4.40 -6.33 -3.14
C TRP A 113 4.55 -5.22 -4.17
N VAL A 114 4.04 -4.04 -3.84
CA VAL A 114 4.18 -2.85 -4.68
C VAL A 114 4.93 -1.78 -3.92
N LYS A 115 5.64 -0.94 -4.66
CA LYS A 115 6.35 0.20 -4.09
C LYS A 115 5.60 1.48 -4.39
N ASP A 116 5.52 2.36 -3.38
CA ASP A 116 5.11 3.74 -3.61
C ASP A 116 6.26 4.54 -4.25
N PRO A 117 6.05 5.82 -4.62
CA PRO A 117 7.11 6.61 -5.25
C PRO A 117 8.40 6.75 -4.45
N ASP A 118 8.33 6.67 -3.12
CA ASP A 118 9.51 6.76 -2.26
C ASP A 118 10.15 5.41 -1.96
N GLY A 119 9.56 4.32 -2.43
CA GLY A 119 10.07 2.97 -2.17
C GLY A 119 9.49 2.31 -0.93
N ASN A 120 8.46 2.87 -0.32
CA ASN A 120 7.73 2.18 0.74
C ASN A 120 7.08 0.92 0.17
N ILE A 121 7.20 -0.19 0.89
CA ILE A 121 6.76 -1.50 0.41
C ILE A 121 5.38 -1.80 0.96
N LEU A 122 4.44 -2.08 0.06
CA LEU A 122 3.04 -2.35 0.37
C LEU A 122 2.71 -3.77 -0.07
N ASN A 123 1.99 -4.51 0.77
CA ASN A 123 1.65 -5.90 0.54
C ASN A 123 0.15 -6.03 0.28
N ILE A 124 -0.20 -6.79 -0.74
CA ILE A 124 -1.59 -7.16 -1.02
C ILE A 124 -1.62 -8.67 -1.17
N ASN A 125 -2.47 -9.33 -0.40
CA ASN A 125 -2.60 -10.78 -0.47
C ASN A 125 -4.07 -11.20 -0.57
N GLY A 126 -4.28 -12.43 -1.03
CA GLY A 126 -5.61 -12.98 -1.20
C GLY A 126 -5.56 -14.40 -1.70
N THR A 127 -6.64 -14.81 -2.34
CA THR A 127 -6.82 -16.21 -2.81
C THR A 127 -6.98 -16.33 -4.32
#